data_74f738c0941e38f9f44221f7f7e7c209
#
_entry.id   74f738c0941e38f9f44221f7f7e7c209
#
_cell.length_a   1.000
_cell.length_b   1.000
_cell.length_c   1.000
_cell.angle_alpha   90.00
_cell.angle_beta   90.00
_cell.angle_gamma   90.00
#
_symmetry.space_group_name_H-M   'P 1'
#
loop_
_entity.id
_entity.type
_entity.pdbx_description
1 polymer ?
#
loop_
_entity_poly.entity_id
_entity_poly.type
_entity_poly.pdbx_seq_one_letter_code
_entity_poly.pdbx_strand_id
1 'polypeptide(L)'
;MEGDIVVVENHTAQEWRNVVITVNDHFRGGSPTLAPGGRLTAPLSGFQTAFGQRFDRAHQSIAKIEVTATDGAGAPVALTWAGDREK
;
A
#
# COMPACT_ATOMS: atom_id res chain seq x y z
N MET A 1 9.67 1.16 1.23
CA MET A 1 9.30 2.33 0.42
C MET A 1 10.56 2.99 -0.11
N GLU A 2 10.53 3.45 -1.34
CA GLU A 2 11.68 4.03 -2.01
C GLU A 2 11.30 5.39 -2.57
N GLY A 3 11.88 6.46 -2.02
CA GLY A 3 11.53 7.81 -2.43
C GLY A 3 10.03 8.06 -2.27
N ASP A 4 9.35 8.39 -3.35
CA ASP A 4 7.91 8.64 -3.34
C ASP A 4 7.11 7.47 -3.91
N ILE A 5 7.66 6.27 -3.85
CA ILE A 5 7.01 5.07 -4.37
C ILE A 5 6.82 4.08 -3.23
N VAL A 6 5.59 3.59 -3.08
CA VAL A 6 5.28 2.51 -2.15
C VAL A 6 5.58 1.19 -2.86
N VAL A 7 6.32 0.32 -2.20
CA VAL A 7 6.68 -1.00 -2.73
C VAL A 7 6.09 -2.07 -1.83
N VAL A 8 5.35 -2.99 -2.41
CA VAL A 8 4.76 -4.13 -1.69
C VAL A 8 5.21 -5.40 -2.37
N GLU A 9 5.75 -6.34 -1.59
CA GLU A 9 6.19 -7.62 -2.11
C GLU A 9 5.42 -8.75 -1.48
N ASN A 10 4.98 -9.68 -2.28
CA ASN A 10 4.28 -10.86 -1.80
C ASN A 10 5.28 -12.01 -1.66
N HIS A 11 5.75 -12.23 -0.44
CA HIS A 11 6.72 -13.28 -0.15
C HIS A 11 6.08 -14.62 0.22
N THR A 12 4.78 -14.78 -0.07
CA THR A 12 4.06 -16.01 0.23
C THR A 12 3.91 -16.86 -1.04
N ALA A 13 3.44 -18.08 -0.87
CA ALA A 13 3.15 -18.97 -1.98
C ALA A 13 1.74 -18.77 -2.56
N GLN A 14 0.97 -17.81 -2.03
CA GLN A 14 -0.40 -17.57 -2.43
C GLN A 14 -0.53 -16.25 -3.17
N GLU A 15 -1.36 -16.22 -4.21
CA GLU A 15 -1.73 -14.96 -4.85
C GLU A 15 -2.56 -14.13 -3.88
N TRP A 16 -2.31 -12.83 -3.84
CA TRP A 16 -3.14 -11.89 -3.08
C TRP A 16 -4.16 -11.24 -4.02
N ARG A 17 -5.38 -11.03 -3.52
CA ARG A 17 -6.46 -10.39 -4.27
C ARG A 17 -6.97 -9.20 -3.49
N ASN A 18 -7.54 -8.24 -4.22
CA ASN A 18 -8.10 -7.02 -3.62
C ASN A 18 -7.08 -6.33 -2.74
N VAL A 19 -5.88 -6.12 -3.30
CA VAL A 19 -4.79 -5.48 -2.57
C VAL A 19 -5.12 -4.00 -2.42
N VAL A 20 -5.26 -3.53 -1.19
CA VAL A 20 -5.54 -2.14 -0.87
C VAL A 20 -4.39 -1.61 -0.03
N ILE A 21 -3.82 -0.50 -0.46
CA ILE A 21 -2.77 0.20 0.26
C ILE A 21 -3.39 1.50 0.79
N THR A 22 -3.29 1.71 2.10
CA THR A 22 -3.82 2.91 2.73
C THR A 22 -2.68 3.67 3.37
N VAL A 23 -2.54 4.95 3.01
CA VAL A 23 -1.52 5.84 3.56
C VAL A 23 -2.20 6.80 4.51
N ASN A 24 -1.70 6.88 5.74
CA ASN A 24 -2.20 7.79 6.79
C ASN A 24 -3.71 7.66 7.02
N ASP A 25 -4.27 6.47 6.80
CA ASP A 25 -5.69 6.17 7.00
C ASP A 25 -6.65 6.93 6.06
N HIS A 26 -6.13 7.72 5.14
CA HIS A 26 -6.97 8.56 4.28
C HIS A 26 -6.75 8.36 2.79
N PHE A 27 -5.52 8.06 2.37
CA PHE A 27 -5.17 7.96 0.95
C PHE A 27 -5.09 6.51 0.55
N ARG A 28 -5.76 6.13 -0.53
CA ARG A 28 -5.86 4.74 -0.96
C ARG A 28 -5.38 4.53 -2.37
N GLY A 29 -4.77 3.39 -2.58
CA GLY A 29 -4.40 2.87 -3.87
C GLY A 29 -4.32 1.37 -3.77
N GLY A 30 -3.92 0.70 -4.84
CA GLY A 30 -3.78 -0.74 -4.78
C GLY A 30 -3.82 -1.40 -6.14
N SER A 31 -4.06 -2.70 -6.11
CA SER A 31 -4.10 -3.54 -7.30
C SER A 31 -5.13 -4.64 -7.11
N PRO A 32 -5.77 -5.11 -8.20
CA PRO A 32 -6.68 -6.26 -8.08
C PRO A 32 -5.98 -7.53 -7.63
N THR A 33 -4.73 -7.72 -8.01
CA THR A 33 -3.99 -8.94 -7.65
C THR A 33 -2.51 -8.65 -7.43
N LEU A 34 -1.85 -9.55 -6.71
CA LEU A 34 -0.39 -9.55 -6.56
C LEU A 34 0.07 -10.99 -6.50
N ALA A 35 0.79 -11.42 -7.53
CA ALA A 35 1.21 -12.81 -7.69
C ALA A 35 2.19 -13.24 -6.59
N PRO A 36 2.29 -14.54 -6.30
CA PRO A 36 3.32 -15.05 -5.38
C PRO A 36 4.70 -14.64 -5.88
N GLY A 37 5.51 -14.09 -4.99
CA GLY A 37 6.82 -13.58 -5.35
C GLY A 37 6.79 -12.29 -6.15
N GLY A 38 5.60 -11.76 -6.41
CA GLY A 38 5.44 -10.54 -7.18
C GLY A 38 5.71 -9.28 -6.39
N ARG A 39 5.83 -8.17 -7.13
CA ARG A 39 6.14 -6.87 -6.55
C ARG A 39 5.19 -5.83 -7.12
N LEU A 40 4.57 -5.08 -6.25
CA LEU A 40 3.68 -3.97 -6.61
C LEU A 40 4.37 -2.67 -6.26
N THR A 41 4.49 -1.78 -7.24
CA THR A 41 5.00 -0.42 -6.99
C THR A 41 3.89 0.57 -7.29
N ALA A 42 3.72 1.55 -6.41
CA ALA A 42 2.67 2.53 -6.55
C ALA A 42 3.21 3.91 -6.14
N PRO A 43 3.23 4.88 -7.08
CA PRO A 43 3.68 6.23 -6.72
C PRO A 43 2.67 6.88 -5.77
N LEU A 44 3.19 7.62 -4.80
CA LEU A 44 2.34 8.31 -3.83
C LEU A 44 1.37 9.27 -4.49
N SER A 45 1.78 9.88 -5.60
CA SER A 45 0.91 10.81 -6.32
C SER A 45 -0.35 10.15 -6.89
N GLY A 46 -0.36 8.82 -6.96
CA GLY A 46 -1.54 8.09 -7.40
C GLY A 46 -2.55 7.78 -6.30
N PHE A 47 -2.21 8.11 -5.05
CA PHE A 47 -3.09 7.83 -3.93
C PHE A 47 -4.05 9.00 -3.71
N GLN A 48 -5.31 8.70 -3.45
CA GLN A 48 -6.34 9.72 -3.28
C GLN A 48 -7.23 9.42 -2.09
N THR A 49 -7.78 10.48 -1.50
CA THR A 49 -8.82 10.35 -0.48
C THR A 49 -10.16 10.05 -1.15
N ALA A 50 -11.18 9.80 -0.33
CA ALA A 50 -12.55 9.58 -0.83
C ALA A 50 -13.09 10.80 -1.58
N PHE A 51 -12.51 11.98 -1.34
CA PHE A 51 -12.93 13.21 -2.00
C PHE A 51 -12.07 13.55 -3.22
N GLY A 52 -11.19 12.66 -3.64
CA GLY A 52 -10.34 12.86 -4.80
C GLY A 52 -9.10 13.70 -4.54
N GLN A 53 -8.80 14.02 -3.29
CA GLN A 53 -7.62 14.79 -2.94
C GLN A 53 -6.39 13.89 -2.98
N ARG A 54 -5.38 14.28 -3.72
CA ARG A 54 -4.18 13.47 -3.91
C ARG A 54 -3.17 13.71 -2.79
N PHE A 55 -2.37 12.68 -2.54
CA PHE A 55 -1.29 12.78 -1.57
C PHE A 55 -0.23 13.76 -2.08
N ASP A 56 0.16 14.71 -1.25
CA ASP A 56 1.17 15.71 -1.59
C ASP A 56 2.37 15.55 -0.66
N ARG A 57 3.41 14.91 -1.15
CA ARG A 57 4.61 14.61 -0.38
C ARG A 57 5.32 15.87 0.08
N ALA A 58 5.16 16.99 -0.65
CA ALA A 58 5.80 18.25 -0.27
C ALA A 58 5.17 18.85 0.98
N HIS A 59 3.91 18.54 1.28
CA HIS A 59 3.18 19.11 2.41
C HIS A 59 2.77 18.09 3.46
N GLN A 60 3.05 16.81 3.19
CA GLN A 60 2.60 15.74 4.07
C GLN A 60 3.71 14.72 4.26
N SER A 61 3.84 14.22 5.47
CA SER A 61 4.75 13.11 5.74
C SER A 61 3.95 11.83 5.91
N ILE A 62 4.62 10.70 5.71
CA ILE A 62 3.99 9.40 5.84
C ILE A 62 4.11 8.94 7.28
N ALA A 63 2.98 8.83 7.96
CA ALA A 63 2.96 8.33 9.33
C ALA A 63 2.75 6.82 9.35
N LYS A 64 1.94 6.30 8.42
CA LYS A 64 1.59 4.88 8.44
C LYS A 64 1.18 4.43 7.05
N ILE A 65 1.57 3.22 6.69
CA ILE A 65 1.08 2.56 5.48
C ILE A 65 0.53 1.20 5.89
N GLU A 66 -0.70 0.92 5.47
CA GLU A 66 -1.31 -0.38 5.70
C GLU A 66 -1.60 -1.05 4.37
N VAL A 67 -1.38 -2.35 4.32
CA VAL A 67 -1.71 -3.15 3.15
C VAL A 67 -2.67 -4.24 3.59
N THR A 68 -3.81 -4.33 2.93
CA THR A 68 -4.76 -5.40 3.18
C THR A 68 -5.04 -6.12 1.87
N ALA A 69 -5.32 -7.39 1.97
CA ALA A 69 -5.61 -8.23 0.81
C ALA A 69 -6.30 -9.50 1.28
N THR A 70 -6.71 -10.33 0.33
CA THR A 70 -7.19 -11.68 0.59
C THR A 70 -6.28 -12.63 -0.17
N ASP A 71 -5.75 -13.66 0.49
CA ASP A 71 -4.88 -14.61 -0.19
C ASP A 71 -5.70 -15.65 -0.98
N GLY A 72 -5.01 -16.55 -1.67
CA GLY A 72 -5.65 -17.55 -2.52
C GLY A 72 -6.51 -18.55 -1.76
N ALA A 73 -6.31 -18.67 -0.46
CA ALA A 73 -7.13 -19.53 0.39
C ALA A 73 -8.32 -18.80 1.02
N GLY A 74 -8.46 -17.49 0.74
CA GLY A 74 -9.53 -16.70 1.29
C GLY A 74 -9.22 -16.08 2.65
N ALA A 75 -7.98 -16.21 3.13
CA ALA A 75 -7.61 -15.66 4.42
C ALA A 75 -7.19 -14.19 4.28
N PRO A 76 -7.48 -13.35 5.29
CA PRO A 76 -7.08 -11.95 5.22
C PRO A 76 -5.57 -11.78 5.39
N VAL A 77 -5.03 -10.81 4.65
CA VAL A 77 -3.63 -10.41 4.76
C VAL A 77 -3.61 -8.97 5.26
N ALA A 78 -2.76 -8.69 6.24
CA ALA A 78 -2.63 -7.34 6.77
C ALA A 78 -1.17 -7.07 7.10
N LEU A 79 -0.64 -5.98 6.54
CA LEU A 79 0.73 -5.54 6.79
C LEU A 79 0.69 -4.07 7.18
N THR A 80 1.61 -3.67 8.05
CA THR A 80 1.67 -2.28 8.50
C THR A 80 3.12 -1.82 8.50
N TRP A 81 3.35 -0.59 8.04
CA TRP A 81 4.65 0.05 8.02
C TRP A 81 4.52 1.42 8.68
N ALA A 82 5.45 1.74 9.59
CA ALA A 82 5.33 2.95 10.41
C ALA A 82 5.73 4.24 9.70
N GLY A 83 6.30 4.16 8.54
CA GLY A 83 6.56 5.34 7.73
C GLY A 83 7.80 6.13 8.14
N ASP A 84 7.74 7.44 7.96
CA ASP A 84 8.87 8.37 8.04
C ASP A 84 9.21 8.82 9.43
N ARG A 85 8.92 8.08 10.39
CA ARG A 85 9.28 8.52 11.71
C ARG A 85 10.74 8.55 11.90
N GLU A 86 11.40 9.17 12.01
CA GLU A 86 12.76 8.97 12.14
C GLU A 86 13.37 9.64 13.09
N LYS A 87 13.26 9.59 13.27
CA LYS A 87 13.59 10.15 13.79
C LYS A 87 13.92 10.55 14.07
#